data_5a37b32eef642576fd188a991d4eb220
#
_entry.id   5a37b32eef642576fd188a991d4eb220
#
_cell.length_a   1.000
_cell.length_b   1.000
_cell.length_c   1.000
_cell.angle_alpha   90.00
_cell.angle_beta   90.00
_cell.angle_gamma   90.00
#
_symmetry.space_group_name_H-M   'P 1'
#
loop_
_entity.id
_entity.type
_entity.pdbx_description
1 polymer ?
#
loop_
_entity_poly.entity_id
_entity_poly.type
_entity_poly.pdbx_seq_one_letter_code
_entity_poly.pdbx_strand_id
1 'polypeptide(L)'
;GVKFLDSEGNELEGFGRDLENIASIDVSGLDPRIKDAKITVMCDVTNPLCGKDGATWTFGKQKGATPEIQERLEAGMCFYRDLIRKQFGIDCDAIQGAGAAGGLGAALKVFLHGEMKSGIETVLDLIRFDERLEGVDLVVTGEGRTDWQSCFGKVMQGVGEHAKAKGIPVLGLSGSLGKNAMDICKCGISSLMTTVNAPMPLEEALKRAEELYYEGAVRMFRFVKTGMDMR
;
A
#
# COMPACT_ATOMS: atom_id res chain seq x y z
N GLY A 1 22.50 11.59 -6.02
CA GLY A 1 23.91 11.64 -5.70
C GLY A 1 24.49 10.31 -5.20
N VAL A 2 23.64 9.26 -5.03
CA VAL A 2 24.13 7.89 -4.78
C VAL A 2 24.62 7.30 -6.09
N LYS A 3 25.78 6.64 -6.07
CA LYS A 3 26.35 5.95 -7.22
C LYS A 3 26.60 4.49 -6.88
N PHE A 4 26.32 3.62 -7.84
CA PHE A 4 26.65 2.21 -7.78
C PHE A 4 27.90 2.00 -8.65
N LEU A 5 28.96 1.46 -8.06
CA LEU A 5 30.24 1.32 -8.74
C LEU A 5 30.58 -0.16 -8.92
N ASP A 6 31.17 -0.51 -10.06
CA ASP A 6 31.71 -1.84 -10.32
C ASP A 6 33.07 -2.05 -9.61
N SER A 7 33.70 -3.21 -9.85
CA SER A 7 35.00 -3.53 -9.25
C SER A 7 36.17 -2.68 -9.74
N GLU A 8 36.00 -1.98 -10.89
CA GLU A 8 37.01 -1.07 -11.46
C GLU A 8 36.75 0.38 -11.06
N GLY A 9 35.65 0.66 -10.33
CA GLY A 9 35.24 1.98 -9.89
C GLY A 9 34.42 2.78 -10.91
N ASN A 10 33.96 2.13 -11.99
CA ASN A 10 33.09 2.78 -12.97
C ASN A 10 31.64 2.83 -12.43
N GLU A 11 30.95 3.92 -12.74
CA GLU A 11 29.54 4.08 -12.38
C GLU A 11 28.65 3.19 -13.26
N LEU A 12 27.79 2.40 -12.63
CA LEU A 12 26.80 1.55 -13.28
C LEU A 12 25.55 2.33 -13.66
N GLU A 13 24.84 1.91 -14.69
CA GLU A 13 23.64 2.60 -15.21
C GLU A 13 22.42 2.47 -14.29
N GLY A 14 22.43 1.49 -13.33
CA GLY A 14 21.37 1.29 -12.35
C GLY A 14 20.20 0.43 -12.85
N PHE A 15 20.43 -0.38 -13.86
CA PHE A 15 19.45 -1.37 -14.32
C PHE A 15 19.47 -2.65 -13.47
N GLY A 16 18.41 -3.43 -13.50
CA GLY A 16 18.35 -4.71 -12.81
C GLY A 16 19.49 -5.67 -13.18
N ARG A 17 19.97 -5.62 -14.43
CA ARG A 17 21.12 -6.40 -14.90
C ARG A 17 22.45 -6.03 -14.22
N ASP A 18 22.52 -4.84 -13.63
CA ASP A 18 23.75 -4.32 -13.02
C ASP A 18 23.90 -4.77 -11.56
N LEU A 19 22.83 -5.27 -10.94
CA LEU A 19 22.82 -5.65 -9.52
C LEU A 19 23.94 -6.60 -9.12
N GLU A 20 24.26 -7.56 -9.98
CA GLU A 20 25.32 -8.56 -9.75
C GLU A 20 26.73 -7.97 -9.87
N ASN A 21 26.88 -6.79 -10.50
CA ASN A 21 28.16 -6.14 -10.77
C ASN A 21 28.48 -5.02 -9.77
N ILE A 22 27.57 -4.70 -8.84
CA ILE A 22 27.79 -3.64 -7.85
C ILE A 22 28.87 -4.07 -6.86
N ALA A 23 30.03 -3.46 -6.89
CA ALA A 23 31.11 -3.73 -5.91
C ALA A 23 31.07 -2.80 -4.72
N SER A 24 30.60 -1.56 -4.92
CA SER A 24 30.47 -0.56 -3.84
C SER A 24 29.36 0.45 -4.11
N ILE A 25 28.88 1.08 -3.05
CA ILE A 25 27.86 2.13 -3.11
C ILE A 25 28.51 3.42 -2.56
N ASP A 26 28.63 4.43 -3.40
CA ASP A 26 29.14 5.75 -3.03
C ASP A 26 27.97 6.69 -2.73
N VAL A 27 27.92 7.19 -1.50
CA VAL A 27 26.92 8.14 -1.02
C VAL A 27 27.50 9.55 -0.82
N SER A 28 28.75 9.78 -1.18
CA SER A 28 29.42 11.07 -0.96
C SER A 28 28.77 12.24 -1.71
N GLY A 29 28.07 11.94 -2.79
CA GLY A 29 27.34 12.93 -3.60
C GLY A 29 25.92 13.23 -3.10
N LEU A 30 25.47 12.66 -1.99
CA LEU A 30 24.15 12.97 -1.43
C LEU A 30 24.08 14.43 -0.99
N ASP A 31 22.98 15.09 -1.35
CA ASP A 31 22.72 16.48 -0.93
C ASP A 31 22.66 16.55 0.61
N PRO A 32 23.46 17.41 1.25
CA PRO A 32 23.51 17.50 2.72
C PRO A 32 22.17 17.87 3.36
N ARG A 33 21.26 18.53 2.62
CA ARG A 33 19.91 18.89 3.08
C ARG A 33 19.03 17.67 3.37
N ILE A 34 19.37 16.50 2.83
CA ILE A 34 18.63 15.24 3.11
C ILE A 34 18.63 14.91 4.60
N LYS A 35 19.70 15.25 5.33
CA LYS A 35 19.80 15.03 6.77
C LYS A 35 18.74 15.77 7.58
N ASP A 36 18.29 16.92 7.08
CA ASP A 36 17.32 17.80 7.74
C ASP A 36 15.90 17.63 7.15
N ALA A 37 15.79 16.87 6.05
CA ALA A 37 14.52 16.64 5.38
C ALA A 37 13.77 15.48 6.04
N LYS A 38 12.49 15.71 6.38
CA LYS A 38 11.59 14.64 6.78
C LYS A 38 10.99 13.99 5.52
N ILE A 39 11.42 12.77 5.22
CA ILE A 39 10.95 12.02 4.05
C ILE A 39 10.01 10.93 4.54
N THR A 40 8.75 10.99 4.10
CA THR A 40 7.74 9.94 4.34
C THR A 40 7.50 9.18 3.04
N VAL A 41 7.60 7.87 3.09
CA VAL A 41 7.39 6.96 1.97
C VAL A 41 6.06 6.27 2.15
N MET A 42 5.08 6.61 1.33
CA MET A 42 3.77 5.95 1.32
C MET A 42 3.91 4.59 0.63
N CYS A 43 3.73 3.51 1.37
CA CYS A 43 3.92 2.16 0.87
C CYS A 43 2.85 1.21 1.41
N ASP A 44 2.01 0.71 0.51
CA ASP A 44 0.90 -0.21 0.84
C ASP A 44 1.26 -1.69 0.65
N VAL A 45 2.52 -1.99 0.35
CA VAL A 45 3.03 -3.36 0.28
C VAL A 45 4.06 -3.62 1.37
N THR A 46 4.03 -4.82 1.91
CA THR A 46 4.92 -5.24 3.00
C THR A 46 6.04 -6.17 2.53
N ASN A 47 6.09 -6.44 1.22
CA ASN A 47 7.04 -7.37 0.62
C ASN A 47 8.49 -7.05 1.01
N PRO A 48 9.28 -8.05 1.46
CA PRO A 48 10.70 -7.88 1.71
C PRO A 48 11.46 -7.63 0.42
N LEU A 49 12.73 -7.26 0.53
CA LEU A 49 13.57 -7.04 -0.65
C LEU A 49 13.80 -8.33 -1.43
N CYS A 50 14.15 -9.40 -0.74
CA CYS A 50 14.52 -10.69 -1.29
C CYS A 50 13.61 -11.83 -0.78
N GLY A 51 13.76 -13.02 -1.36
CA GLY A 51 13.05 -14.23 -0.98
C GLY A 51 11.76 -14.44 -1.76
N LYS A 52 11.07 -15.56 -1.47
CA LYS A 52 9.88 -15.99 -2.22
C LYS A 52 8.75 -14.95 -2.30
N ASP A 53 8.63 -14.11 -1.30
CA ASP A 53 7.66 -13.01 -1.21
C ASP A 53 8.32 -11.65 -1.52
N GLY A 54 9.59 -11.66 -1.97
CA GLY A 54 10.39 -10.48 -2.29
C GLY A 54 10.00 -9.78 -3.58
N ALA A 55 10.70 -8.68 -3.87
CA ALA A 55 10.45 -7.83 -5.04
C ALA A 55 10.44 -8.60 -6.36
N THR A 56 11.43 -9.45 -6.56
CA THR A 56 11.65 -10.16 -7.82
C THR A 56 10.55 -11.17 -8.11
N TRP A 57 10.24 -12.05 -7.16
CA TRP A 57 9.27 -13.11 -7.35
C TRP A 57 7.83 -12.60 -7.37
N THR A 58 7.51 -11.57 -6.58
CA THR A 58 6.18 -11.00 -6.54
C THR A 58 5.86 -10.14 -7.77
N PHE A 59 6.80 -9.30 -8.19
CA PHE A 59 6.52 -8.25 -9.19
C PHE A 59 7.26 -8.45 -10.53
N GLY A 60 8.26 -9.33 -10.61
CA GLY A 60 9.09 -9.50 -11.79
C GLY A 60 8.32 -10.01 -13.01
N LYS A 61 7.47 -11.01 -12.83
CA LYS A 61 6.69 -11.63 -13.92
C LYS A 61 5.80 -10.62 -14.64
N GLN A 62 5.09 -9.78 -13.91
CA GLN A 62 4.20 -8.76 -14.50
C GLN A 62 4.96 -7.65 -15.24
N LYS A 63 6.26 -7.53 -14.98
CA LYS A 63 7.19 -6.61 -15.66
C LYS A 63 7.94 -7.27 -16.81
N GLY A 64 7.59 -8.50 -17.18
CA GLY A 64 8.15 -9.22 -18.33
C GLY A 64 9.35 -10.11 -18.03
N ALA A 65 9.70 -10.32 -16.76
CA ALA A 65 10.80 -11.23 -16.44
C ALA A 65 10.40 -12.69 -16.68
N THR A 66 11.25 -13.44 -17.42
CA THR A 66 11.16 -14.89 -17.52
C THR A 66 11.65 -15.55 -16.23
N PRO A 67 11.39 -16.85 -15.99
CA PRO A 67 11.92 -17.53 -14.81
C PRO A 67 13.44 -17.39 -14.65
N GLU A 68 14.20 -17.53 -15.74
CA GLU A 68 15.66 -17.40 -15.74
C GLU A 68 16.10 -15.98 -15.38
N ILE A 69 15.38 -14.97 -15.90
CA ILE A 69 15.64 -13.56 -15.56
C ILE A 69 15.30 -13.31 -14.08
N GLN A 70 14.21 -13.90 -13.55
CA GLN A 70 13.86 -13.75 -12.14
C GLN A 70 14.93 -14.37 -11.22
N GLU A 71 15.46 -15.56 -11.54
CA GLU A 71 16.54 -16.17 -10.77
C GLU A 71 17.78 -15.28 -10.72
N ARG A 72 18.18 -14.73 -11.88
CA ARG A 72 19.32 -13.81 -11.97
C ARG A 72 19.09 -12.51 -11.20
N LEU A 73 17.91 -11.91 -11.34
CA LEU A 73 17.54 -10.69 -10.62
C LEU A 73 17.49 -10.93 -9.11
N GLU A 74 16.98 -12.07 -8.66
CA GLU A 74 16.93 -12.43 -7.25
C GLU A 74 18.34 -12.59 -6.66
N ALA A 75 19.23 -13.27 -7.36
CA ALA A 75 20.63 -13.40 -6.96
C ALA A 75 21.30 -12.03 -6.82
N GLY A 76 21.10 -11.14 -7.80
CA GLY A 76 21.61 -9.77 -7.77
C GLY A 76 20.99 -8.93 -6.64
N MET A 77 19.71 -9.10 -6.37
CA MET A 77 19.02 -8.41 -5.28
C MET A 77 19.53 -8.86 -3.90
N CYS A 78 19.76 -10.16 -3.73
CA CYS A 78 20.38 -10.70 -2.51
C CYS A 78 21.80 -10.16 -2.32
N PHE A 79 22.59 -10.09 -3.39
CA PHE A 79 23.93 -9.50 -3.35
C PHE A 79 23.87 -8.01 -2.94
N TYR A 80 22.98 -7.23 -3.54
CA TYR A 80 22.75 -5.82 -3.19
C TYR A 80 22.35 -5.65 -1.72
N ARG A 81 21.43 -6.47 -1.21
CA ARG A 81 21.06 -6.52 0.21
C ARG A 81 22.27 -6.73 1.11
N ASP A 82 23.11 -7.73 0.78
CA ASP A 82 24.27 -8.09 1.60
C ASP A 82 25.34 -6.99 1.56
N LEU A 83 25.47 -6.31 0.41
CA LEU A 83 26.34 -5.15 0.28
C LEU A 83 25.88 -3.98 1.16
N ILE A 84 24.57 -3.69 1.17
CA ILE A 84 23.99 -2.67 2.07
C ILE A 84 24.28 -3.02 3.53
N ARG A 85 24.04 -4.27 3.90
CA ARG A 85 24.34 -4.73 5.28
C ARG A 85 25.82 -4.54 5.65
N LYS A 86 26.72 -4.87 4.73
CA LYS A 86 28.17 -4.73 4.92
C LYS A 86 28.62 -3.27 5.03
N GLN A 87 28.12 -2.38 4.16
CA GLN A 87 28.60 -1.00 4.09
C GLN A 87 27.90 -0.06 5.08
N PHE A 88 26.61 -0.28 5.33
CA PHE A 88 25.78 0.64 6.14
C PHE A 88 25.27 0.02 7.44
N GLY A 89 25.47 -1.27 7.67
CA GLY A 89 24.98 -1.96 8.86
C GLY A 89 23.47 -2.12 8.91
N ILE A 90 22.77 -1.91 7.80
CA ILE A 90 21.29 -1.94 7.71
C ILE A 90 20.84 -3.30 7.17
N ASP A 91 19.93 -3.93 7.89
CA ASP A 91 19.26 -5.16 7.45
C ASP A 91 18.00 -4.84 6.65
N CYS A 92 18.06 -4.95 5.33
CA CYS A 92 16.92 -4.69 4.46
C CYS A 92 15.78 -5.71 4.62
N ASP A 93 16.05 -6.92 5.13
CA ASP A 93 15.04 -7.94 5.36
C ASP A 93 14.13 -7.58 6.56
N ALA A 94 14.62 -6.73 7.48
CA ALA A 94 13.85 -6.20 8.59
C ALA A 94 12.95 -5.00 8.20
N ILE A 95 13.08 -4.49 6.98
CA ILE A 95 12.32 -3.32 6.51
C ILE A 95 11.06 -3.79 5.79
N GLN A 96 9.89 -3.59 6.39
CA GLN A 96 8.62 -3.82 5.72
C GLN A 96 8.49 -2.87 4.51
N GLY A 97 8.15 -3.45 3.35
CA GLY A 97 8.06 -2.69 2.11
C GLY A 97 9.39 -2.42 1.41
N ALA A 98 10.51 -3.02 1.86
CA ALA A 98 11.81 -2.88 1.18
C ALA A 98 11.74 -3.28 -0.29
N GLY A 99 10.92 -4.29 -0.64
CA GLY A 99 10.70 -4.77 -2.00
C GLY A 99 9.77 -3.89 -2.84
N ALA A 100 9.13 -2.87 -2.27
CA ALA A 100 8.24 -1.99 -2.98
C ALA A 100 8.93 -1.37 -4.21
N ALA A 101 8.19 -1.34 -5.33
CA ALA A 101 8.66 -0.80 -6.60
C ALA A 101 10.01 -1.42 -7.08
N GLY A 102 10.23 -2.71 -6.77
CA GLY A 102 11.43 -3.42 -7.21
C GLY A 102 12.69 -3.09 -6.41
N GLY A 103 12.53 -2.76 -5.11
CA GLY A 103 13.63 -2.42 -4.21
C GLY A 103 13.82 -0.92 -3.95
N LEU A 104 13.01 -0.07 -4.59
CA LEU A 104 13.04 1.38 -4.31
C LEU A 104 12.72 1.67 -2.84
N GLY A 105 11.83 0.88 -2.20
CA GLY A 105 11.54 0.99 -0.77
C GLY A 105 12.79 0.88 0.10
N ALA A 106 13.65 -0.10 -0.17
CA ALA A 106 14.94 -0.25 0.52
C ALA A 106 15.83 0.98 0.28
N ALA A 107 15.97 1.42 -0.97
CA ALA A 107 16.83 2.56 -1.31
C ALA A 107 16.38 3.85 -0.60
N LEU A 108 15.07 4.15 -0.58
CA LEU A 108 14.52 5.32 0.11
C LEU A 108 14.76 5.27 1.63
N LYS A 109 14.65 4.08 2.22
CA LYS A 109 14.93 3.89 3.64
C LYS A 109 16.40 4.04 3.97
N VAL A 110 17.28 3.39 3.19
CA VAL A 110 18.73 3.32 3.45
C VAL A 110 19.41 4.65 3.18
N PHE A 111 19.16 5.25 2.00
CA PHE A 111 19.91 6.42 1.56
C PHE A 111 19.28 7.75 1.93
N LEU A 112 17.94 7.78 2.03
CA LEU A 112 17.23 9.02 2.34
C LEU A 112 16.62 9.02 3.75
N HIS A 113 16.86 7.99 4.54
CA HIS A 113 16.31 7.83 5.89
C HIS A 113 14.78 7.91 5.95
N GLY A 114 14.11 7.56 4.84
CA GLY A 114 12.66 7.64 4.68
C GLY A 114 11.90 6.84 5.74
N GLU A 115 10.86 7.43 6.28
CA GLU A 115 9.91 6.75 7.17
C GLU A 115 8.85 6.06 6.32
N MET A 116 8.82 4.70 6.41
CA MET A 116 7.82 3.91 5.68
C MET A 116 6.48 4.01 6.43
N LYS A 117 5.44 4.47 5.75
CA LYS A 117 4.08 4.55 6.29
C LYS A 117 3.07 3.98 5.32
N SER A 118 1.98 3.42 5.83
CA SER A 118 0.82 3.08 5.02
C SER A 118 0.27 4.32 4.31
N GLY A 119 -0.16 4.16 3.06
CA GLY A 119 -0.75 5.25 2.29
C GLY A 119 -2.00 5.80 2.95
N ILE A 120 -2.88 4.93 3.43
CA ILE A 120 -4.10 5.37 4.11
C ILE A 120 -3.80 6.13 5.41
N GLU A 121 -2.90 5.62 6.26
CA GLU A 121 -2.53 6.30 7.50
C GLU A 121 -1.96 7.69 7.23
N THR A 122 -1.10 7.80 6.21
CA THR A 122 -0.53 9.09 5.82
C THR A 122 -1.61 10.07 5.36
N VAL A 123 -2.61 9.61 4.61
CA VAL A 123 -3.73 10.46 4.17
C VAL A 123 -4.60 10.87 5.36
N LEU A 124 -4.94 9.93 6.26
CA LEU A 124 -5.75 10.23 7.43
C LEU A 124 -5.07 11.24 8.36
N ASP A 125 -3.75 11.11 8.56
CA ASP A 125 -2.93 12.09 9.30
C ASP A 125 -2.99 13.48 8.65
N LEU A 126 -2.77 13.55 7.33
CA LEU A 126 -2.73 14.82 6.58
C LEU A 126 -4.06 15.57 6.63
N ILE A 127 -5.17 14.86 6.56
CA ILE A 127 -6.51 15.47 6.63
C ILE A 127 -6.99 15.68 8.07
N ARG A 128 -6.18 15.30 9.06
CA ARG A 128 -6.52 15.34 10.50
C ARG A 128 -7.83 14.59 10.76
N PHE A 129 -7.92 13.37 10.27
CA PHE A 129 -9.17 12.60 10.26
C PHE A 129 -9.74 12.42 11.66
N ASP A 130 -8.91 12.11 12.65
CA ASP A 130 -9.34 11.93 14.03
C ASP A 130 -9.99 13.18 14.64
N GLU A 131 -9.50 14.36 14.29
CA GLU A 131 -10.12 15.63 14.73
C GLU A 131 -11.48 15.83 14.03
N ARG A 132 -11.60 15.40 12.76
CA ARG A 132 -12.86 15.50 12.00
C ARG A 132 -13.92 14.52 12.47
N LEU A 133 -13.55 13.48 13.21
CA LEU A 133 -14.48 12.54 13.81
C LEU A 133 -15.17 13.09 15.09
N GLU A 134 -14.76 14.25 15.59
CA GLU A 134 -15.40 14.86 16.76
C GLU A 134 -16.85 15.30 16.45
N GLY A 135 -17.80 14.79 17.23
CA GLY A 135 -19.23 15.07 17.04
C GLY A 135 -19.88 14.36 15.84
N VAL A 136 -19.20 13.37 15.28
CA VAL A 136 -19.73 12.55 14.17
C VAL A 136 -20.48 11.34 14.74
N ASP A 137 -21.72 11.12 14.29
CA ASP A 137 -22.55 9.99 14.70
C ASP A 137 -22.40 8.78 13.78
N LEU A 138 -21.96 8.97 12.54
CA LEU A 138 -21.86 7.93 11.52
C LEU A 138 -20.79 8.29 10.49
N VAL A 139 -19.93 7.34 10.14
CA VAL A 139 -19.01 7.44 9.00
C VAL A 139 -19.50 6.57 7.86
N VAL A 140 -19.40 7.07 6.63
CA VAL A 140 -19.62 6.28 5.42
C VAL A 140 -18.34 6.25 4.62
N THR A 141 -17.91 5.06 4.25
CA THR A 141 -16.72 4.84 3.39
C THR A 141 -17.05 3.84 2.29
N GLY A 142 -16.19 3.71 1.31
CA GLY A 142 -16.44 2.78 0.22
C GLY A 142 -15.26 2.59 -0.72
N GLU A 143 -15.40 1.58 -1.56
CA GLU A 143 -14.45 1.24 -2.62
C GLU A 143 -15.16 0.55 -3.79
N GLY A 144 -14.45 0.34 -4.91
CA GLY A 144 -15.05 -0.33 -6.07
C GLY A 144 -15.41 -1.79 -5.80
N ARG A 145 -14.60 -2.50 -5.02
CA ARG A 145 -14.86 -3.90 -4.62
C ARG A 145 -14.24 -4.18 -3.26
N THR A 146 -15.07 -4.62 -2.34
CA THR A 146 -14.63 -5.11 -1.02
C THR A 146 -14.47 -6.62 -1.03
N ASP A 147 -13.32 -7.11 -0.62
CA ASP A 147 -13.03 -8.53 -0.40
C ASP A 147 -12.04 -8.69 0.76
N TRP A 148 -11.50 -9.90 0.95
CA TRP A 148 -10.54 -10.18 2.01
C TRP A 148 -9.30 -9.26 1.99
N GLN A 149 -8.90 -8.76 0.81
CA GLN A 149 -7.75 -7.85 0.67
C GLN A 149 -8.01 -6.45 1.23
N SER A 150 -9.27 -6.07 1.39
CA SER A 150 -9.65 -4.77 1.97
C SER A 150 -9.26 -4.62 3.43
N CYS A 151 -8.94 -5.74 4.10
CA CYS A 151 -8.43 -5.79 5.48
C CYS A 151 -6.90 -5.57 5.57
N PHE A 152 -6.21 -5.25 4.48
CA PHE A 152 -4.76 -5.13 4.47
C PHE A 152 -4.30 -3.74 4.01
N GLY A 153 -4.35 -2.75 4.93
CA GLY A 153 -3.77 -1.42 4.72
C GLY A 153 -4.50 -0.53 3.73
N LYS A 154 -5.79 -0.82 3.41
CA LYS A 154 -6.58 -0.03 2.46
C LYS A 154 -7.54 0.94 3.16
N VAL A 155 -8.17 1.82 2.36
CA VAL A 155 -9.05 2.90 2.83
C VAL A 155 -10.12 2.41 3.79
N MET A 156 -10.81 1.31 3.45
CA MET A 156 -11.87 0.76 4.28
C MET A 156 -11.38 0.37 5.67
N GLN A 157 -10.21 -0.25 5.77
CA GLN A 157 -9.62 -0.64 7.04
C GLN A 157 -9.22 0.59 7.85
N GLY A 158 -8.41 1.50 7.29
CA GLY A 158 -7.93 2.66 8.04
C GLY A 158 -9.07 3.51 8.58
N VAL A 159 -10.04 3.84 7.73
CA VAL A 159 -11.24 4.60 8.15
C VAL A 159 -12.01 3.84 9.24
N GLY A 160 -12.18 2.53 9.07
CA GLY A 160 -12.89 1.67 10.03
C GLY A 160 -12.21 1.65 11.41
N GLU A 161 -10.90 1.46 11.45
CA GLU A 161 -10.13 1.36 12.70
C GLU A 161 -10.12 2.69 13.47
N HIS A 162 -9.91 3.82 12.79
CA HIS A 162 -9.96 5.15 13.41
C HIS A 162 -11.35 5.48 13.98
N ALA A 163 -12.41 5.25 13.21
CA ALA A 163 -13.78 5.49 13.68
C ALA A 163 -14.17 4.55 14.85
N LYS A 164 -13.79 3.27 14.76
CA LYS A 164 -14.00 2.28 15.82
C LYS A 164 -13.32 2.69 17.13
N ALA A 165 -12.09 3.22 17.06
CA ALA A 165 -11.38 3.71 18.24
C ALA A 165 -12.13 4.82 18.98
N LYS A 166 -12.98 5.58 18.28
CA LYS A 166 -13.87 6.60 18.83
C LYS A 166 -15.30 6.12 19.09
N GLY A 167 -15.60 4.85 18.88
CA GLY A 167 -16.93 4.29 19.08
C GLY A 167 -17.95 4.69 18.02
N ILE A 168 -17.52 5.24 16.88
CA ILE A 168 -18.38 5.70 15.79
C ILE A 168 -18.65 4.56 14.82
N PRO A 169 -19.93 4.23 14.52
CA PRO A 169 -20.27 3.22 13.54
C PRO A 169 -19.87 3.64 12.12
N VAL A 170 -19.47 2.64 11.31
CA VAL A 170 -19.04 2.87 9.92
C VAL A 170 -19.84 1.99 8.97
N LEU A 171 -20.43 2.60 7.96
CA LEU A 171 -21.10 1.87 6.88
C LEU A 171 -20.21 1.86 5.62
N GLY A 172 -20.03 0.69 5.04
CA GLY A 172 -19.34 0.51 3.77
C GLY A 172 -20.31 0.45 2.60
N LEU A 173 -20.11 1.31 1.58
CA LEU A 173 -20.85 1.28 0.32
C LEU A 173 -19.88 0.94 -0.81
N SER A 174 -19.96 -0.27 -1.34
CA SER A 174 -19.00 -0.80 -2.31
C SER A 174 -19.67 -1.11 -3.64
N GLY A 175 -18.94 -1.01 -4.74
CA GLY A 175 -19.45 -1.40 -6.05
C GLY A 175 -19.84 -2.87 -6.10
N SER A 176 -19.05 -3.74 -5.49
CA SER A 176 -19.33 -5.18 -5.37
C SER A 176 -18.70 -5.77 -4.11
N LEU A 177 -19.20 -6.93 -3.68
CA LEU A 177 -18.62 -7.74 -2.60
C LEU A 177 -17.99 -9.00 -3.17
N GLY A 178 -16.74 -9.23 -2.87
CA GLY A 178 -15.99 -10.41 -3.24
C GLY A 178 -15.95 -11.46 -2.14
N LYS A 179 -15.07 -12.44 -2.31
CA LYS A 179 -14.90 -13.52 -1.33
C LYS A 179 -14.47 -12.95 0.02
N ASN A 180 -15.15 -13.38 1.09
CA ASN A 180 -14.88 -12.98 2.47
C ASN A 180 -14.94 -11.45 2.71
N ALA A 181 -15.76 -10.72 1.96
CA ALA A 181 -15.93 -9.28 2.12
C ALA A 181 -16.30 -8.87 3.55
N MET A 182 -17.07 -9.70 4.26
CA MET A 182 -17.51 -9.43 5.64
C MET A 182 -16.36 -9.44 6.65
N ASP A 183 -15.17 -9.94 6.29
CA ASP A 183 -14.02 -9.89 7.20
C ASP A 183 -13.65 -8.44 7.57
N ILE A 184 -13.95 -7.48 6.71
CA ILE A 184 -13.71 -6.04 6.97
C ILE A 184 -14.45 -5.53 8.22
N CYS A 185 -15.50 -6.21 8.64
CA CYS A 185 -16.22 -5.86 9.87
C CYS A 185 -15.33 -6.04 11.12
N LYS A 186 -14.32 -6.90 11.06
CA LYS A 186 -13.31 -7.03 12.13
C LYS A 186 -12.45 -5.78 12.25
N CYS A 187 -12.28 -5.05 11.16
CA CYS A 187 -11.53 -3.81 11.05
C CYS A 187 -12.36 -2.54 11.30
N GLY A 188 -13.53 -2.65 11.92
CA GLY A 188 -14.32 -1.49 12.33
C GLY A 188 -15.48 -1.08 11.42
N ILE A 189 -15.67 -1.74 10.29
CA ILE A 189 -16.85 -1.53 9.46
C ILE A 189 -18.05 -2.23 10.12
N SER A 190 -19.11 -1.48 10.41
CA SER A 190 -20.30 -1.99 11.09
C SER A 190 -21.19 -2.82 10.16
N SER A 191 -21.32 -2.41 8.90
CA SER A 191 -22.09 -3.11 7.88
C SER A 191 -21.67 -2.72 6.48
N LEU A 192 -21.96 -3.56 5.49
CA LEU A 192 -21.66 -3.38 4.07
C LEU A 192 -22.94 -3.41 3.23
N MET A 193 -22.96 -2.57 2.19
CA MET A 193 -23.96 -2.59 1.14
C MET A 193 -23.29 -2.44 -0.23
N THR A 194 -23.86 -3.03 -1.27
CA THR A 194 -23.44 -2.83 -2.65
C THR A 194 -24.23 -1.73 -3.34
N THR A 195 -23.58 -1.03 -4.27
CA THR A 195 -24.27 -0.09 -5.18
C THR A 195 -25.09 -0.84 -6.20
N VAL A 196 -24.59 -1.99 -6.70
CA VAL A 196 -25.27 -2.83 -7.68
C VAL A 196 -26.59 -3.34 -7.12
N ASN A 197 -27.68 -3.16 -7.85
CA ASN A 197 -29.07 -3.45 -7.44
C ASN A 197 -29.65 -4.73 -8.07
N ALA A 198 -28.96 -5.29 -9.07
CA ALA A 198 -29.32 -6.54 -9.75
C ALA A 198 -28.07 -7.22 -10.32
N PRO A 199 -28.11 -8.51 -10.66
CA PRO A 199 -27.03 -9.13 -11.42
C PRO A 199 -26.83 -8.43 -12.76
N MET A 200 -25.62 -7.93 -13.02
CA MET A 200 -25.26 -7.27 -14.27
C MET A 200 -23.77 -7.45 -14.57
N PRO A 201 -23.35 -7.37 -15.84
CA PRO A 201 -21.93 -7.35 -16.21
C PRO A 201 -21.21 -6.14 -15.64
N LEU A 202 -19.90 -6.27 -15.35
CA LEU A 202 -19.08 -5.17 -14.83
C LEU A 202 -19.12 -3.93 -15.74
N GLU A 203 -19.10 -4.12 -17.04
CA GLU A 203 -19.15 -3.02 -18.01
C GLU A 203 -20.43 -2.18 -17.87
N GLU A 204 -21.58 -2.83 -17.67
CA GLU A 204 -22.84 -2.14 -17.43
C GLU A 204 -22.85 -1.41 -16.08
N ALA A 205 -22.36 -2.08 -15.03
CA ALA A 205 -22.25 -1.47 -13.71
C ALA A 205 -21.36 -0.21 -13.73
N LEU A 206 -20.26 -0.23 -14.48
CA LEU A 206 -19.39 0.93 -14.64
C LEU A 206 -20.03 2.06 -15.44
N LYS A 207 -20.79 1.74 -16.51
CA LYS A 207 -21.52 2.75 -17.29
C LYS A 207 -22.60 3.46 -16.46
N ARG A 208 -23.19 2.76 -15.51
CA ARG A 208 -24.28 3.26 -14.63
C ARG A 208 -23.77 3.59 -13.22
N ALA A 209 -22.45 3.75 -13.02
CA ALA A 209 -21.87 3.84 -11.70
C ALA A 209 -22.45 4.98 -10.85
N GLU A 210 -22.68 6.15 -11.43
CA GLU A 210 -23.24 7.31 -10.74
C GLU A 210 -24.69 7.05 -10.28
N GLU A 211 -25.55 6.55 -11.18
CA GLU A 211 -26.93 6.16 -10.88
C GLU A 211 -26.97 5.13 -9.76
N LEU A 212 -26.24 4.03 -9.92
CA LEU A 212 -26.18 2.92 -8.95
C LEU A 212 -25.65 3.37 -7.60
N TYR A 213 -24.66 4.27 -7.59
CA TYR A 213 -24.11 4.83 -6.35
C TYR A 213 -25.18 5.67 -5.63
N TYR A 214 -25.85 6.56 -6.34
CA TYR A 214 -26.93 7.38 -5.77
C TYR A 214 -28.05 6.52 -5.19
N GLU A 215 -28.55 5.55 -5.94
CA GLU A 215 -29.60 4.63 -5.47
C GLU A 215 -29.13 3.79 -4.29
N GLY A 216 -27.86 3.33 -4.31
CA GLY A 216 -27.24 2.59 -3.21
C GLY A 216 -27.19 3.41 -1.93
N ALA A 217 -26.77 4.67 -2.04
CA ALA A 217 -26.76 5.60 -0.93
C ALA A 217 -28.17 5.86 -0.37
N VAL A 218 -29.14 6.09 -1.24
CA VAL A 218 -30.56 6.27 -0.84
C VAL A 218 -31.07 5.04 -0.08
N ARG A 219 -30.83 3.83 -0.58
CA ARG A 219 -31.22 2.58 0.10
C ARG A 219 -30.58 2.49 1.47
N MET A 220 -29.27 2.74 1.55
CA MET A 220 -28.52 2.68 2.81
C MET A 220 -29.08 3.63 3.87
N PHE A 221 -29.30 4.89 3.52
CA PHE A 221 -29.83 5.88 4.48
C PHE A 221 -31.30 5.64 4.84
N ARG A 222 -32.09 5.01 3.97
CA ARG A 222 -33.44 4.54 4.36
C ARG A 222 -33.39 3.47 5.43
N PHE A 223 -32.45 2.51 5.36
CA PHE A 223 -32.26 1.53 6.44
C PHE A 223 -31.82 2.21 7.76
N VAL A 224 -30.88 3.16 7.68
CA VAL A 224 -30.45 3.94 8.86
C VAL A 224 -31.67 4.65 9.50
N LYS A 225 -32.45 5.35 8.69
CA LYS A 225 -33.67 6.04 9.17
C LYS A 225 -34.66 5.06 9.80
N THR A 226 -34.94 3.96 9.14
CA THR A 226 -35.85 2.92 9.71
C THR A 226 -35.36 2.44 11.09
N GLY A 227 -34.04 2.21 11.24
CA GLY A 227 -33.48 1.83 12.54
C GLY A 227 -33.61 2.93 13.61
N MET A 228 -33.55 4.21 13.22
CA MET A 228 -33.79 5.34 14.13
C MET A 228 -35.26 5.42 14.55
N ASP A 229 -36.18 5.18 13.63
CA ASP A 229 -37.63 5.25 13.87
C ASP A 229 -38.14 4.04 14.73
N MET A 230 -37.31 3.01 14.95
CA MET A 230 -37.61 1.84 15.80
C MET A 230 -37.30 2.09 17.29
N ARG A 231 -36.67 3.19 17.63
CA ARG A 231 -36.35 3.60 19.02
C ARG A 231 -37.39 4.55 19.56
#